data_2ac3bfdef39229dda2b9c70c01145133
#
_entry.id   2ac3bfdef39229dda2b9c70c01145133
#
_cell.length_a   1.000
_cell.length_b   1.000
_cell.length_c   1.000
_cell.angle_alpha   90.00
_cell.angle_beta   90.00
_cell.angle_gamma   90.00
#
_symmetry.space_group_name_H-M   'P 1'
#
loop_
_entity.id
_entity.type
_entity.pdbx_description
1 polymer ?
#
loop_
_entity_poly.entity_id
_entity_poly.type
_entity_poly.pdbx_seq_one_letter_code
_entity_poly.pdbx_strand_id
1 'polypeptide(L)'
;MTQENSAKVSFILVVFLGMLTAITPLATDLYLPALPIMPGELNTTASNIQMTIGVMTFGVALGQLFGGPISDTMGRKLPLITGNLLCVISSIICAYAPSIEILLLGRFLQGLTGSVGVVIAKAIARDFAFGQELTKLFALLMMVNGLAPVIAPLIGGQLLLFTTWRVIFVILAIFSAILLVGSLLFRESLPKEKRVTGGVATATKNYITL
;
A
#
# COMPACT_ATOMS: atom_id res chain seq x y z
N MET A 1 23.15 -27.54 16.97
CA MET A 1 22.37 -27.47 15.72
C MET A 1 20.91 -27.70 16.08
N THR A 2 20.23 -26.68 16.55
CA THR A 2 18.81 -26.73 16.89
C THR A 2 18.03 -26.47 15.60
N GLN A 3 17.32 -27.49 15.11
CA GLN A 3 16.27 -27.29 14.11
C GLN A 3 15.21 -26.40 14.75
N GLU A 4 15.29 -25.09 14.51
CA GLU A 4 14.18 -24.19 14.76
C GLU A 4 13.02 -24.65 13.89
N ASN A 5 11.93 -25.04 14.55
CA ASN A 5 10.64 -25.34 13.95
C ASN A 5 10.23 -24.15 13.07
N SER A 6 10.52 -24.22 11.78
CA SER A 6 10.00 -23.31 10.78
C SER A 6 8.49 -23.51 10.74
N ALA A 7 7.75 -22.67 11.41
CA ALA A 7 6.29 -22.65 11.33
C ALA A 7 5.95 -22.35 9.88
N LYS A 8 5.42 -23.34 9.13
CA LYS A 8 4.98 -23.15 7.74
C LYS A 8 4.12 -21.90 7.66
N VAL A 9 4.58 -20.91 6.90
CA VAL A 9 3.84 -19.66 6.70
C VAL A 9 2.48 -20.01 6.10
N SER A 10 1.41 -19.63 6.79
CA SER A 10 0.05 -19.94 6.34
C SER A 10 -0.21 -19.33 4.95
N PHE A 11 -0.84 -20.10 4.06
CA PHE A 11 -1.25 -19.60 2.73
C PHE A 11 -2.07 -18.30 2.82
N ILE A 12 -2.96 -18.20 3.82
CA ILE A 12 -3.76 -16.98 4.06
C ILE A 12 -2.86 -15.78 4.35
N LEU A 13 -1.79 -15.97 5.14
CA LEU A 13 -0.82 -14.90 5.42
C LEU A 13 -0.08 -14.48 4.14
N VAL A 14 0.34 -15.43 3.31
CA VAL A 14 1.02 -15.13 2.04
C VAL A 14 0.12 -14.30 1.12
N VAL A 15 -1.16 -14.69 0.98
CA VAL A 15 -2.15 -13.95 0.19
C VAL A 15 -2.36 -12.54 0.76
N PHE A 16 -2.53 -12.42 2.07
CA PHE A 16 -2.70 -11.11 2.73
C PHE A 16 -1.50 -10.18 2.51
N LEU A 17 -0.27 -10.68 2.69
CA LEU A 17 0.95 -9.91 2.43
C LEU A 17 1.08 -9.53 0.95
N GLY A 18 0.72 -10.44 0.04
CA GLY A 18 0.68 -10.18 -1.39
C GLY A 18 -0.31 -9.05 -1.74
N MET A 19 -1.50 -9.09 -1.18
CA MET A 19 -2.51 -8.05 -1.37
C MET A 19 -2.04 -6.69 -0.79
N LEU A 20 -1.39 -6.67 0.38
CA LEU A 20 -0.80 -5.46 0.96
C LEU A 20 0.28 -4.85 0.06
N THR A 21 1.06 -5.67 -0.63
CA THR A 21 2.08 -5.16 -1.57
C THR A 21 1.48 -4.72 -2.91
N ALA A 22 0.34 -5.28 -3.32
CA ALA A 22 -0.31 -4.97 -4.57
C ALA A 22 -1.05 -3.63 -4.58
N ILE A 23 -1.48 -3.10 -3.41
CA ILE A 23 -2.35 -1.91 -3.36
C ILE A 23 -1.72 -0.69 -4.04
N THR A 24 -0.42 -0.44 -3.85
CA THR A 24 0.28 0.72 -4.41
C THR A 24 0.38 0.65 -5.93
N PRO A 25 0.91 -0.43 -6.56
CA PRO A 25 0.91 -0.55 -8.01
C PRO A 25 -0.52 -0.58 -8.59
N LEU A 26 -1.48 -1.26 -7.96
CA LEU A 26 -2.87 -1.22 -8.42
C LEU A 26 -3.43 0.22 -8.41
N ALA A 27 -3.21 0.98 -7.35
CA ALA A 27 -3.66 2.36 -7.25
C ALA A 27 -2.99 3.29 -8.27
N THR A 28 -1.77 2.98 -8.74
CA THR A 28 -1.08 3.75 -9.76
C THR A 28 -1.54 3.35 -11.16
N ASP A 29 -1.55 2.06 -11.46
CA ASP A 29 -1.58 1.58 -12.83
C ASP A 29 -3.01 1.30 -13.34
N LEU A 30 -3.96 0.97 -12.45
CA LEU A 30 -5.38 0.80 -12.81
C LEU A 30 -5.99 2.10 -13.36
N TYR A 31 -5.48 3.22 -12.91
CA TYR A 31 -5.95 4.55 -13.21
C TYR A 31 -5.33 5.14 -14.51
N LEU A 32 -4.17 4.62 -14.98
CA LEU A 32 -3.46 5.17 -16.13
C LEU A 32 -4.32 5.33 -17.40
N PRO A 33 -5.18 4.36 -17.77
CA PRO A 33 -6.03 4.50 -18.97
C PRO A 33 -7.06 5.63 -18.87
N ALA A 34 -7.36 6.12 -17.65
CA ALA A 34 -8.31 7.21 -17.44
C ALA A 34 -7.71 8.61 -17.66
N LEU A 35 -6.39 8.75 -17.64
CA LEU A 35 -5.71 10.04 -17.75
C LEU A 35 -6.16 10.92 -18.94
N PRO A 36 -6.40 10.37 -20.15
CA PRO A 36 -6.78 11.20 -21.30
C PRO A 36 -8.16 11.84 -21.21
N ILE A 37 -9.10 11.20 -20.48
CA ILE A 37 -10.51 11.67 -20.40
C ILE A 37 -10.76 12.64 -19.23
N MET A 38 -9.95 12.58 -18.20
CA MET A 38 -10.15 13.34 -16.96
C MET A 38 -10.00 14.86 -17.10
N PRO A 39 -9.13 15.43 -17.98
CA PRO A 39 -9.02 16.87 -18.11
C PRO A 39 -10.34 17.56 -18.47
N GLY A 40 -11.14 16.96 -19.35
CA GLY A 40 -12.45 17.46 -19.72
C GLY A 40 -13.48 17.39 -18.60
N GLU A 41 -13.47 16.32 -17.79
CA GLU A 41 -14.43 16.16 -16.70
C GLU A 41 -14.11 17.03 -15.47
N LEU A 42 -12.84 17.32 -15.22
CA LEU A 42 -12.40 18.15 -14.09
C LEU A 42 -12.08 19.60 -14.46
N ASN A 43 -12.38 20.00 -15.71
CA ASN A 43 -12.10 21.35 -16.24
C ASN A 43 -10.66 21.79 -15.96
N THR A 44 -9.68 20.92 -16.23
CA THR A 44 -8.25 21.13 -15.93
C THR A 44 -7.36 20.74 -17.10
N THR A 45 -6.06 20.93 -16.95
CA THR A 45 -5.08 20.58 -17.99
C THR A 45 -4.59 19.13 -17.86
N ALA A 46 -4.13 18.54 -18.95
CA ALA A 46 -3.48 17.22 -18.93
C ALA A 46 -2.26 17.19 -18.00
N SER A 47 -1.52 18.30 -17.89
CA SER A 47 -0.38 18.43 -16.98
C SER A 47 -0.80 18.27 -15.51
N ASN A 48 -1.91 18.90 -15.11
CA ASN A 48 -2.43 18.78 -13.75
C ASN A 48 -2.90 17.34 -13.44
N ILE A 49 -3.49 16.66 -14.43
CA ILE A 49 -3.87 15.26 -14.25
C ILE A 49 -2.60 14.37 -14.11
N GLN A 50 -1.58 14.58 -14.91
CA GLN A 50 -0.30 13.85 -14.77
C GLN A 50 0.38 14.12 -13.42
N MET A 51 0.25 15.33 -12.89
CA MET A 51 0.76 15.67 -11.55
C MET A 51 0.18 14.77 -10.45
N THR A 52 -1.02 14.22 -10.62
CA THR A 52 -1.63 13.30 -9.65
C THR A 52 -0.79 12.03 -9.43
N ILE A 53 -0.08 11.56 -10.47
CA ILE A 53 0.85 10.42 -10.38
C ILE A 53 2.09 10.84 -9.58
N GLY A 54 2.67 11.98 -9.89
CA GLY A 54 3.85 12.50 -9.19
C GLY A 54 3.58 12.73 -7.71
N VAL A 55 2.44 13.36 -7.38
CA VAL A 55 2.02 13.64 -6.01
C VAL A 55 1.76 12.34 -5.23
N MET A 56 1.12 11.34 -5.86
CA MET A 56 0.94 10.02 -5.26
C MET A 56 2.29 9.35 -5.00
N THR A 57 3.21 9.36 -5.97
CA THR A 57 4.55 8.77 -5.84
C THR A 57 5.35 9.44 -4.73
N PHE A 58 5.22 10.76 -4.57
CA PHE A 58 5.81 11.50 -3.45
C PHE A 58 5.22 11.05 -2.11
N GLY A 59 3.89 10.86 -2.05
CA GLY A 59 3.23 10.27 -0.88
C GLY A 59 3.76 8.87 -0.56
N VAL A 60 3.94 8.02 -1.59
CA VAL A 60 4.52 6.67 -1.44
C VAL A 60 5.92 6.73 -0.83
N ALA A 61 6.78 7.63 -1.31
CA ALA A 61 8.14 7.80 -0.79
C ALA A 61 8.13 8.16 0.71
N LEU A 62 7.29 9.13 1.10
CA LEU A 62 7.14 9.51 2.51
C LEU A 62 6.57 8.37 3.36
N GLY A 63 5.54 7.68 2.88
CA GLY A 63 4.93 6.58 3.63
C GLY A 63 5.89 5.40 3.82
N GLN A 64 6.75 5.13 2.84
CA GLN A 64 7.81 4.11 2.98
C GLN A 64 8.90 4.55 3.95
N LEU A 65 9.28 5.83 3.94
CA LEU A 65 10.31 6.37 4.84
C LEU A 65 9.88 6.27 6.31
N PHE A 66 8.63 6.63 6.61
CA PHE A 66 8.13 6.67 7.99
C PHE A 66 7.43 5.38 8.43
N GLY A 67 6.86 4.62 7.51
CA GLY A 67 6.09 3.41 7.82
C GLY A 67 6.91 2.33 8.54
N GLY A 68 8.18 2.14 8.17
CA GLY A 68 9.09 1.21 8.82
C GLY A 68 9.32 1.57 10.29
N PRO A 69 9.96 2.72 10.57
CA PRO A 69 10.21 3.20 11.93
C PRO A 69 8.97 3.23 12.83
N ILE A 70 7.82 3.68 12.30
CA ILE A 70 6.56 3.69 13.05
C ILE A 70 6.16 2.27 13.45
N SER A 71 6.24 1.31 12.54
CA SER A 71 5.86 -0.07 12.81
C SER A 71 6.83 -0.79 13.74
N ASP A 72 8.10 -0.40 13.78
CA ASP A 72 9.11 -0.96 14.67
C ASP A 72 8.94 -0.47 16.13
N THR A 73 8.34 0.70 16.31
CA THR A 73 8.07 1.26 17.66
C THR A 73 6.69 0.90 18.18
N MET A 74 5.66 0.95 17.33
CA MET A 74 4.26 0.75 17.76
C MET A 74 3.80 -0.71 17.63
N GLY A 75 4.54 -1.54 16.90
CA GLY A 75 4.12 -2.87 16.47
C GLY A 75 3.52 -2.81 15.07
N ARG A 76 3.28 -3.98 14.46
CA ARG A 76 2.84 -4.09 13.05
C ARG A 76 1.34 -3.79 12.89
N LYS A 77 0.54 -4.29 13.83
CA LYS A 77 -0.92 -4.29 13.71
C LYS A 77 -1.54 -2.89 13.67
N LEU A 78 -1.15 -2.01 14.60
CA LEU A 78 -1.78 -0.68 14.71
C LEU A 78 -1.52 0.20 13.47
N PRO A 79 -0.27 0.34 12.97
CA PRO A 79 -0.02 1.09 11.75
C PRO A 79 -0.66 0.48 10.50
N LEU A 80 -0.84 -0.86 10.43
CA LEU A 80 -1.59 -1.51 9.37
C LEU A 80 -3.06 -1.10 9.36
N ILE A 81 -3.72 -1.14 10.52
CA ILE A 81 -5.13 -0.76 10.66
C ILE A 81 -5.31 0.71 10.28
N THR A 82 -4.51 1.61 10.85
CA THR A 82 -4.61 3.05 10.56
C THR A 82 -4.27 3.38 9.11
N GLY A 83 -3.23 2.76 8.55
CA GLY A 83 -2.82 2.94 7.16
C GLY A 83 -3.92 2.48 6.20
N ASN A 84 -4.49 1.28 6.38
CA ASN A 84 -5.54 0.77 5.52
C ASN A 84 -6.85 1.56 5.67
N LEU A 85 -7.22 1.98 6.89
CA LEU A 85 -8.39 2.85 7.11
C LEU A 85 -8.25 4.20 6.36
N LEU A 86 -7.10 4.84 6.49
CA LEU A 86 -6.83 6.09 5.78
C LEU A 86 -6.72 5.88 4.26
N CYS A 87 -6.27 4.71 3.81
CA CYS A 87 -6.26 4.35 2.39
C CYS A 87 -7.70 4.18 1.83
N VAL A 88 -8.64 3.61 2.61
CA VAL A 88 -10.07 3.58 2.26
C VAL A 88 -10.60 5.01 2.11
N ILE A 89 -10.37 5.86 3.11
CA ILE A 89 -10.87 7.24 3.12
C ILE A 89 -10.29 8.02 1.94
N SER A 90 -8.99 7.94 1.68
CA SER A 90 -8.35 8.66 0.57
C SER A 90 -8.83 8.16 -0.79
N SER A 91 -9.10 6.86 -0.94
CA SER A 91 -9.69 6.31 -2.17
C SER A 91 -11.11 6.81 -2.39
N ILE A 92 -11.91 6.94 -1.33
CA ILE A 92 -13.26 7.55 -1.40
C ILE A 92 -13.14 9.03 -1.78
N ILE A 93 -12.22 9.79 -1.19
CA ILE A 93 -11.96 11.19 -1.57
C ILE A 93 -11.64 11.29 -3.07
N CYS A 94 -10.78 10.41 -3.60
CA CYS A 94 -10.47 10.39 -5.03
C CYS A 94 -11.70 10.06 -5.89
N ALA A 95 -12.53 9.09 -5.48
CA ALA A 95 -13.74 8.68 -6.21
C ALA A 95 -14.75 9.83 -6.36
N TYR A 96 -14.91 10.63 -5.32
CA TYR A 96 -15.87 11.73 -5.28
C TYR A 96 -15.24 13.12 -5.45
N ALA A 97 -13.98 13.20 -5.92
CA ALA A 97 -13.28 14.46 -6.11
C ALA A 97 -14.03 15.37 -7.11
N PRO A 98 -14.49 16.57 -6.68
CA PRO A 98 -15.18 17.52 -7.54
C PRO A 98 -14.21 18.40 -8.35
N SER A 99 -12.94 18.46 -7.94
CA SER A 99 -11.91 19.28 -8.55
C SER A 99 -10.55 18.60 -8.53
N ILE A 100 -9.62 19.12 -9.32
CA ILE A 100 -8.26 18.57 -9.41
C ILE A 100 -7.49 18.70 -8.07
N GLU A 101 -7.73 19.74 -7.30
CA GLU A 101 -7.06 19.99 -6.01
C GLU A 101 -7.43 18.91 -4.99
N ILE A 102 -8.72 18.57 -4.92
CA ILE A 102 -9.22 17.50 -4.04
C ILE A 102 -8.67 16.13 -4.51
N LEU A 103 -8.60 15.91 -5.82
CA LEU A 103 -8.01 14.71 -6.37
C LEU A 103 -6.52 14.62 -6.02
N LEU A 104 -5.75 15.70 -6.17
CA LEU A 104 -4.33 15.73 -5.79
C LEU A 104 -4.12 15.41 -4.31
N LEU A 105 -4.93 16.01 -3.43
CA LEU A 105 -4.89 15.72 -2.00
C LEU A 105 -5.21 14.23 -1.72
N GLY A 106 -6.27 13.72 -2.32
CA GLY A 106 -6.66 12.30 -2.19
C GLY A 106 -5.56 11.37 -2.66
N ARG A 107 -4.92 11.66 -3.80
CA ARG A 107 -3.81 10.87 -4.36
C ARG A 107 -2.57 10.90 -3.47
N PHE A 108 -2.22 12.07 -2.93
CA PHE A 108 -1.13 12.17 -1.95
C PHE A 108 -1.38 11.26 -0.73
N LEU A 109 -2.56 11.39 -0.13
CA LEU A 109 -2.94 10.60 1.04
C LEU A 109 -3.00 9.09 0.70
N GLN A 110 -3.51 8.72 -0.47
CA GLN A 110 -3.58 7.33 -0.94
C GLN A 110 -2.18 6.73 -1.10
N GLY A 111 -1.22 7.47 -1.69
CA GLY A 111 0.17 7.06 -1.79
C GLY A 111 0.84 6.89 -0.43
N LEU A 112 0.68 7.91 0.45
CA LEU A 112 1.24 7.92 1.79
C LEU A 112 0.76 6.71 2.61
N THR A 113 -0.54 6.44 2.61
CA THR A 113 -1.15 5.44 3.47
C THR A 113 -1.06 4.02 2.90
N GLY A 114 -1.23 3.86 1.58
CA GLY A 114 -1.11 2.57 0.91
C GLY A 114 0.31 1.98 1.00
N SER A 115 1.34 2.84 0.92
CA SER A 115 2.74 2.38 1.00
C SER A 115 3.17 1.89 2.38
N VAL A 116 2.51 2.33 3.45
CA VAL A 116 2.72 1.81 4.82
C VAL A 116 2.46 0.29 4.84
N GLY A 117 1.39 -0.17 4.20
CA GLY A 117 1.08 -1.60 4.07
C GLY A 117 2.19 -2.39 3.39
N VAL A 118 2.80 -1.83 2.33
CA VAL A 118 3.92 -2.47 1.59
C VAL A 118 5.15 -2.68 2.47
N VAL A 119 5.52 -1.67 3.26
CA VAL A 119 6.68 -1.76 4.16
C VAL A 119 6.42 -2.76 5.27
N ILE A 120 5.24 -2.68 5.89
CA ILE A 120 4.87 -3.56 7.00
C ILE A 120 4.72 -5.01 6.52
N ALA A 121 4.21 -5.26 5.30
CA ALA A 121 4.15 -6.60 4.73
C ALA A 121 5.54 -7.26 4.65
N LYS A 122 6.56 -6.50 4.23
CA LYS A 122 7.96 -6.97 4.21
C LYS A 122 8.51 -7.21 5.62
N ALA A 123 8.13 -6.39 6.59
CA ALA A 123 8.54 -6.56 7.99
C ALA A 123 7.88 -7.82 8.59
N ILE A 124 6.58 -8.02 8.40
CA ILE A 124 5.86 -9.23 8.82
C ILE A 124 6.47 -10.48 8.18
N ALA A 125 6.83 -10.44 6.89
CA ALA A 125 7.48 -11.56 6.24
C ALA A 125 8.78 -11.97 6.96
N ARG A 126 9.58 -11.01 7.44
CA ARG A 126 10.80 -11.27 8.24
C ARG A 126 10.49 -11.74 9.65
N ASP A 127 9.33 -11.36 10.22
CA ASP A 127 8.94 -11.79 11.56
C ASP A 127 8.55 -13.29 11.58
N PHE A 128 8.02 -13.83 10.45
CA PHE A 128 7.49 -15.21 10.36
C PHE A 128 8.38 -16.20 9.59
N ALA A 129 9.26 -15.73 8.72
CA ALA A 129 10.06 -16.60 7.84
C ALA A 129 11.56 -16.30 7.95
N PHE A 130 12.39 -17.35 7.79
CA PHE A 130 13.85 -17.28 7.86
C PHE A 130 14.49 -18.07 6.71
N GLY A 131 15.72 -17.71 6.35
CA GLY A 131 16.51 -18.45 5.36
C GLY A 131 15.79 -18.59 4.02
N GLN A 132 15.71 -19.82 3.50
CA GLN A 132 15.10 -20.13 2.20
C GLN A 132 13.59 -19.80 2.14
N GLU A 133 12.86 -19.96 3.23
CA GLU A 133 11.43 -19.63 3.27
C GLU A 133 11.20 -18.13 3.12
N LEU A 134 12.00 -17.32 3.79
CA LEU A 134 11.97 -15.87 3.63
C LEU A 134 12.27 -15.46 2.17
N THR A 135 13.29 -16.08 1.56
CA THR A 135 13.63 -15.81 0.15
C THR A 135 12.46 -16.15 -0.79
N LYS A 136 11.81 -17.30 -0.59
CA LYS A 136 10.62 -17.69 -1.38
C LYS A 136 9.47 -16.73 -1.18
N LEU A 137 9.22 -16.31 0.06
CA LEU A 137 8.14 -15.35 0.36
C LEU A 137 8.41 -13.99 -0.30
N PHE A 138 9.64 -13.46 -0.21
CA PHE A 138 10.00 -12.23 -0.91
C PHE A 138 9.89 -12.38 -2.44
N ALA A 139 10.28 -13.52 -3.01
CA ALA A 139 10.13 -13.77 -4.45
C ALA A 139 8.65 -13.72 -4.87
N LEU A 140 7.73 -14.30 -4.08
CA LEU A 140 6.29 -14.21 -4.32
C LEU A 140 5.77 -12.77 -4.22
N LEU A 141 6.18 -12.01 -3.20
CA LEU A 141 5.79 -10.61 -3.07
C LEU A 141 6.32 -9.76 -4.23
N MET A 142 7.55 -10.00 -4.69
CA MET A 142 8.13 -9.33 -5.86
C MET A 142 7.41 -9.71 -7.15
N MET A 143 6.99 -10.98 -7.30
CA MET A 143 6.19 -11.42 -8.45
C MET A 143 4.86 -10.67 -8.51
N VAL A 144 4.16 -10.51 -7.38
CA VAL A 144 2.92 -9.71 -7.30
C VAL A 144 3.18 -8.26 -7.71
N ASN A 145 4.24 -7.63 -7.20
CA ASN A 145 4.61 -6.27 -7.56
C ASN A 145 5.00 -6.12 -9.05
N GLY A 146 5.60 -7.14 -9.65
CA GLY A 146 5.97 -7.12 -11.07
C GLY A 146 4.78 -7.39 -12.01
N LEU A 147 3.82 -8.21 -11.60
CA LEU A 147 2.64 -8.53 -12.41
C LEU A 147 1.56 -7.46 -12.34
N ALA A 148 1.42 -6.79 -11.19
CA ALA A 148 0.38 -5.78 -11.00
C ALA A 148 0.45 -4.64 -12.04
N PRO A 149 1.61 -4.03 -12.37
CA PRO A 149 1.70 -3.00 -13.41
C PRO A 149 1.33 -3.48 -14.81
N VAL A 150 1.44 -4.77 -15.09
CA VAL A 150 1.07 -5.35 -16.41
C VAL A 150 -0.44 -5.57 -16.48
N ILE A 151 -1.02 -6.11 -15.42
CA ILE A 151 -2.44 -6.51 -15.38
C ILE A 151 -3.35 -5.30 -15.10
N ALA A 152 -2.93 -4.39 -14.23
CA ALA A 152 -3.75 -3.28 -13.78
C ALA A 152 -4.23 -2.37 -14.92
N PRO A 153 -3.38 -1.90 -15.86
CA PRO A 153 -3.87 -1.07 -16.96
C PRO A 153 -4.86 -1.79 -17.88
N LEU A 154 -4.69 -3.09 -18.08
CA LEU A 154 -5.62 -3.90 -18.89
C LEU A 154 -7.00 -3.94 -18.23
N ILE A 155 -7.05 -4.21 -16.91
CA ILE A 155 -8.30 -4.20 -16.15
C ILE A 155 -8.89 -2.78 -16.13
N GLY A 156 -8.07 -1.75 -15.89
CA GLY A 156 -8.50 -0.37 -15.88
C GLY A 156 -9.11 0.07 -17.21
N GLY A 157 -8.45 -0.28 -18.33
CA GLY A 157 -8.97 -0.02 -19.68
C GLY A 157 -10.30 -0.71 -19.96
N GLN A 158 -10.46 -1.97 -19.56
CA GLN A 158 -11.73 -2.69 -19.70
C GLN A 158 -12.83 -2.09 -18.83
N LEU A 159 -12.54 -1.71 -17.62
CA LEU A 159 -13.51 -1.04 -16.74
C LEU A 159 -14.04 0.26 -17.33
N LEU A 160 -13.19 1.06 -17.98
CA LEU A 160 -13.57 2.32 -18.60
C LEU A 160 -14.50 2.17 -19.80
N LEU A 161 -14.61 0.98 -20.41
CA LEU A 161 -15.60 0.74 -21.46
C LEU A 161 -17.05 0.74 -20.93
N PHE A 162 -17.24 0.46 -19.65
CA PHE A 162 -18.57 0.29 -19.03
C PHE A 162 -18.83 1.25 -17.88
N THR A 163 -17.78 1.93 -17.39
CA THR A 163 -17.87 2.75 -16.18
C THR A 163 -17.07 4.05 -16.32
N THR A 164 -17.12 4.88 -15.28
CA THR A 164 -16.30 6.10 -15.18
C THR A 164 -15.00 5.83 -14.41
N TRP A 165 -14.00 6.70 -14.58
CA TRP A 165 -12.74 6.64 -13.83
C TRP A 165 -12.95 6.68 -12.29
N ARG A 166 -14.06 7.24 -11.82
CA ARG A 166 -14.42 7.29 -10.39
C ARG A 166 -14.62 5.89 -9.81
N VAL A 167 -15.17 4.96 -10.60
CA VAL A 167 -15.39 3.57 -10.19
C VAL A 167 -14.07 2.85 -9.90
N ILE A 168 -13.00 3.20 -10.59
CA ILE A 168 -11.65 2.66 -10.30
C ILE A 168 -11.27 2.95 -8.85
N PHE A 169 -11.49 4.17 -8.38
CA PHE A 169 -11.21 4.53 -6.98
C PHE A 169 -12.16 3.88 -5.98
N VAL A 170 -13.41 3.62 -6.37
CA VAL A 170 -14.34 2.83 -5.53
C VAL A 170 -13.83 1.39 -5.40
N ILE A 171 -13.35 0.78 -6.48
CA ILE A 171 -12.74 -0.57 -6.44
C ILE A 171 -11.51 -0.57 -5.52
N LEU A 172 -10.66 0.44 -5.60
CA LEU A 172 -9.51 0.59 -4.70
C LEU A 172 -9.92 0.79 -3.24
N ALA A 173 -11.01 1.51 -2.98
CA ALA A 173 -11.57 1.66 -1.65
C ALA A 173 -12.07 0.31 -1.09
N ILE A 174 -12.80 -0.48 -1.91
CA ILE A 174 -13.25 -1.82 -1.53
C ILE A 174 -12.05 -2.74 -1.26
N PHE A 175 -11.04 -2.71 -2.13
CA PHE A 175 -9.81 -3.49 -1.95
C PHE A 175 -9.10 -3.12 -0.64
N SER A 176 -8.96 -1.82 -0.36
CA SER A 176 -8.39 -1.32 0.91
C SER A 176 -9.25 -1.69 2.13
N ALA A 177 -10.58 -1.74 2.00
CA ALA A 177 -11.48 -2.19 3.05
C ALA A 177 -11.29 -3.70 3.36
N ILE A 178 -11.08 -4.53 2.34
CA ILE A 178 -10.73 -5.94 2.53
C ILE A 178 -9.40 -6.06 3.29
N LEU A 179 -8.40 -5.25 2.93
CA LEU A 179 -7.11 -5.20 3.64
C LEU A 179 -7.28 -4.71 5.08
N LEU A 180 -8.17 -3.76 5.33
CA LEU A 180 -8.50 -3.29 6.68
C LEU A 180 -9.08 -4.42 7.52
N VAL A 181 -10.05 -5.18 6.99
CA VAL A 181 -10.61 -6.35 7.67
C VAL A 181 -9.53 -7.39 7.96
N GLY A 182 -8.67 -7.69 6.98
CA GLY A 182 -7.51 -8.57 7.18
C GLY A 182 -6.57 -8.07 8.28
N SER A 183 -6.34 -6.76 8.37
CA SER A 183 -5.49 -6.14 9.40
C SER A 183 -6.13 -6.22 10.80
N LEU A 184 -7.45 -6.13 10.90
CA LEU A 184 -8.16 -6.29 12.17
C LEU A 184 -8.06 -7.73 12.69
N LEU A 185 -8.15 -8.72 11.79
CA LEU A 185 -8.04 -10.14 12.11
C LEU A 185 -6.58 -10.58 12.35
N PHE A 186 -5.63 -9.83 11.81
CA PHE A 186 -4.20 -10.12 11.95
C PHE A 186 -3.77 -10.04 13.41
N ARG A 187 -2.99 -11.02 13.86
CA ARG A 187 -2.37 -11.01 15.19
C ARG A 187 -1.03 -10.29 15.12
N GLU A 188 -0.73 -9.49 16.16
CA GLU A 188 0.55 -8.77 16.26
C GLU A 188 1.74 -9.73 16.13
N SER A 189 2.64 -9.44 15.19
CA SER A 189 3.84 -10.25 14.95
C SER A 189 5.07 -9.77 15.70
N LEU A 190 5.09 -8.48 16.13
CA LEU A 190 6.22 -7.91 16.82
C LEU A 190 5.95 -7.82 18.34
N PRO A 191 6.56 -8.71 19.16
CA PRO A 191 6.43 -8.66 20.62
C PRO A 191 6.90 -7.32 21.19
N LYS A 192 6.28 -6.90 22.30
CA LYS A 192 6.60 -5.60 22.93
C LYS A 192 8.07 -5.44 23.29
N GLU A 193 8.72 -6.54 23.68
CA GLU A 193 10.13 -6.60 24.08
C GLU A 193 11.10 -6.38 22.92
N LYS A 194 10.64 -6.63 21.68
CA LYS A 194 11.45 -6.45 20.46
C LYS A 194 11.21 -5.09 19.77
N ARG A 195 10.32 -4.25 20.31
CA ARG A 195 10.04 -2.93 19.74
C ARG A 195 11.19 -1.98 20.03
N VAL A 196 11.46 -1.10 19.06
CA VAL A 196 12.50 -0.07 19.23
C VAL A 196 12.07 0.91 20.34
N THR A 197 12.91 1.05 21.37
CA THR A 197 12.73 2.00 22.46
C THR A 197 13.30 3.36 22.07
N GLY A 198 12.65 4.47 22.47
CA GLY A 198 13.10 5.84 22.18
C GLY A 198 12.24 6.60 21.18
N GLY A 199 11.13 5.99 20.75
CA GLY A 199 10.13 6.63 19.88
C GLY A 199 10.52 6.69 18.40
N VAL A 200 9.57 7.20 17.60
CA VAL A 200 9.70 7.25 16.12
C VAL A 200 10.91 8.09 15.68
N ALA A 201 11.22 9.18 16.38
CA ALA A 201 12.36 10.05 16.07
C ALA A 201 13.71 9.30 16.17
N THR A 202 13.90 8.49 17.21
CA THR A 202 15.10 7.67 17.40
C THR A 202 15.19 6.56 16.35
N ALA A 203 14.05 5.89 16.05
CA ALA A 203 13.99 4.88 15.01
C ALA A 203 14.34 5.47 13.64
N THR A 204 13.78 6.63 13.27
CA THR A 204 14.08 7.32 12.00
C THR A 204 15.55 7.75 11.93
N LYS A 205 16.13 8.27 13.03
CA LYS A 205 17.54 8.63 13.08
C LYS A 205 18.46 7.43 12.83
N ASN A 206 18.14 6.27 13.39
CA ASN A 206 18.90 5.04 13.18
C ASN A 206 18.83 4.56 11.71
N TYR A 207 17.73 4.82 11.00
CA TYR A 207 17.59 4.49 9.57
C TYR A 207 18.40 5.44 8.65
N ILE A 208 18.61 6.69 9.05
CA ILE A 208 19.35 7.68 8.25
C ILE A 208 20.86 7.55 8.48
N THR A 209 21.28 6.95 9.61
CA THR A 209 22.71 6.83 10.00
C THR A 209 23.35 5.50 9.56
N LEU A 210 22.59 4.59 8.94
CA LEU A 210 23.05 3.36 8.31
C LEU A 210 23.35 3.59 6.81
#